data_79bd7c4804024ec584172c06a4752bf4
#
_entry.id   79bd7c4804024ec584172c06a4752bf4
#
_cell.length_a   1.000
_cell.length_b   1.000
_cell.length_c   1.000
_cell.angle_alpha   90.00
_cell.angle_beta   90.00
_cell.angle_gamma   90.00
#
_symmetry.space_group_name_H-M   'P 1'
#
loop_
_entity.id
_entity.type
_entity.pdbx_description
1 polymer ?
#
loop_
_entity_poly.entity_id
_entity_poly.type
_entity_poly.pdbx_seq_one_letter_code
_entity_poly.pdbx_strand_id
1 'polypeptide(L)'
;MPQDSKVLETLETLNRGYLLAGEKSDVGWYAAHLAEDYMATNPDGSLVDRAGFLARIAKPHSNSNYRTPEVHIQLVGDVALIHARFEDTKPDGRTGTGRYTDIWARRDGRWLCVSAHFTRC
;
A
#
# COMPACT_ATOMS: atom_id res chain seq x y z
N MET A 1 11.05 6.37 21.54
CA MET A 1 12.10 7.31 21.06
C MET A 1 11.46 8.37 20.17
N PRO A 2 11.81 9.65 20.33
CA PRO A 2 11.19 10.72 19.51
C PRO A 2 11.37 10.53 18.00
N GLN A 3 12.53 10.01 17.56
CA GLN A 3 12.78 9.76 16.14
C GLN A 3 11.89 8.64 15.60
N ASP A 4 11.69 7.59 16.38
CA ASP A 4 10.83 6.48 15.99
C ASP A 4 9.38 6.93 15.89
N SER A 5 8.93 7.81 16.79
CA SER A 5 7.57 8.36 16.75
C SER A 5 7.33 9.15 15.46
N LYS A 6 8.30 9.96 15.03
CA LYS A 6 8.19 10.72 13.77
C LYS A 6 8.20 9.80 12.54
N VAL A 7 9.04 8.78 12.57
CA VAL A 7 9.09 7.79 11.49
C VAL A 7 7.76 7.06 11.40
N LEU A 8 7.19 6.63 12.52
CA LEU A 8 5.90 5.95 12.53
C LEU A 8 4.79 6.85 12.02
N GLU A 9 4.75 8.12 12.39
CA GLU A 9 3.79 9.09 11.85
C GLU A 9 3.91 9.22 10.34
N THR A 10 5.13 9.32 9.83
CA THR A 10 5.39 9.39 8.39
C THR A 10 4.85 8.16 7.68
N LEU A 11 5.13 6.97 8.21
CA LEU A 11 4.70 5.72 7.63
C LEU A 11 3.18 5.56 7.69
N GLU A 12 2.55 6.00 8.77
CA GLU A 12 1.09 5.99 8.87
C GLU A 12 0.47 6.89 7.81
N THR A 13 1.04 8.06 7.57
CA THR A 13 0.59 8.99 6.52
C THR A 13 0.76 8.37 5.14
N LEU A 14 1.92 7.72 4.89
CA LEU A 14 2.17 7.03 3.63
C LEU A 14 1.20 5.87 3.41
N ASN A 15 0.89 5.13 4.47
CA ASN A 15 -0.07 4.03 4.38
C ASN A 15 -1.47 4.55 3.98
N ARG A 16 -1.92 5.63 4.59
CA ARG A 16 -3.20 6.25 4.22
C ARG A 16 -3.19 6.75 2.78
N GLY A 17 -2.08 7.36 2.36
CA GLY A 17 -1.92 7.83 0.98
C GLY A 17 -1.98 6.68 -0.03
N TYR A 18 -1.30 5.58 0.27
CA TYR A 18 -1.29 4.39 -0.58
C TYR A 18 -2.71 3.84 -0.75
N LEU A 19 -3.45 3.76 0.35
CA LEU A 19 -4.82 3.27 0.36
C LEU A 19 -5.75 4.17 -0.46
N LEU A 20 -5.70 5.47 -0.21
CA LEU A 20 -6.54 6.44 -0.89
C LEU A 20 -6.23 6.51 -2.38
N ALA A 21 -4.95 6.43 -2.75
CA ALA A 21 -4.54 6.41 -4.15
C ALA A 21 -5.09 5.19 -4.87
N GLY A 22 -5.16 4.03 -4.19
CA GLY A 22 -5.77 2.82 -4.74
C GLY A 22 -7.26 3.00 -4.99
N GLU A 23 -7.97 3.59 -4.05
CA GLU A 23 -9.40 3.86 -4.19
C GLU A 23 -9.67 4.80 -5.37
N LYS A 24 -8.85 5.85 -5.53
CA LYS A 24 -9.05 6.89 -6.55
C LYS A 24 -8.34 6.60 -7.87
N SER A 25 -7.64 5.49 -7.99
CA SER A 25 -6.82 5.17 -9.17
C SER A 25 -5.81 6.28 -9.48
N ASP A 26 -5.16 6.79 -8.43
CA ASP A 26 -4.21 7.90 -8.52
C ASP A 26 -2.83 7.39 -8.89
N VAL A 27 -2.60 7.24 -10.18
CA VAL A 27 -1.32 6.77 -10.73
C VAL A 27 -0.18 7.71 -10.35
N GLY A 28 -0.43 9.02 -10.35
CA GLY A 28 0.59 10.03 -10.03
C GLY A 28 1.14 9.86 -8.62
N TRP A 29 0.28 9.56 -7.64
CA TRP A 29 0.72 9.33 -6.28
C TRP A 29 1.66 8.12 -6.21
N TYR A 30 1.27 7.00 -6.84
CA TYR A 30 2.10 5.80 -6.86
C TYR A 30 3.41 6.03 -7.60
N ALA A 31 3.37 6.73 -8.74
CA ALA A 31 4.59 7.04 -9.49
C ALA A 31 5.60 7.82 -8.64
N ALA A 32 5.11 8.68 -7.73
CA ALA A 32 5.96 9.48 -6.84
C ALA A 32 6.48 8.69 -5.62
N HIS A 33 5.82 7.59 -5.24
CA HIS A 33 6.10 6.91 -3.97
C HIS A 33 6.61 5.47 -4.12
N LEU A 34 6.44 4.85 -5.29
CA LEU A 34 6.97 3.50 -5.53
C LEU A 34 8.43 3.59 -5.99
N ALA A 35 9.26 2.69 -5.47
CA ALA A 35 10.64 2.55 -5.94
C ALA A 35 10.66 2.03 -7.38
N GLU A 36 11.75 2.31 -8.10
CA GLU A 36 11.90 1.82 -9.48
C GLU A 36 11.89 0.30 -9.57
N ASP A 37 12.42 -0.36 -8.53
CA ASP A 37 12.47 -1.83 -8.45
C ASP A 37 11.26 -2.45 -7.73
N TYR A 38 10.18 -1.68 -7.56
CA TYR A 38 8.96 -2.14 -6.89
C TYR A 38 8.38 -3.38 -7.55
N MET A 39 7.94 -4.33 -6.73
CA MET A 39 7.22 -5.52 -7.18
C MET A 39 6.05 -5.80 -6.23
N ALA A 40 4.97 -6.34 -6.77
CA ALA A 40 3.79 -6.66 -5.97
C ALA A 40 3.23 -8.04 -6.34
N THR A 41 2.74 -8.74 -5.31
CA THR A 41 2.00 -10.00 -5.49
C THR A 41 0.51 -9.70 -5.31
N ASN A 42 -0.28 -10.06 -6.30
CA ASN A 42 -1.73 -9.85 -6.34
C ASN A 42 -2.47 -11.01 -5.66
N PRO A 43 -3.77 -10.81 -5.32
CA PRO A 43 -4.57 -11.88 -4.68
C PRO A 43 -4.65 -13.17 -5.49
N ASP A 44 -4.52 -13.11 -6.81
CA ASP A 44 -4.54 -14.31 -7.66
C ASP A 44 -3.19 -15.04 -7.72
N GLY A 45 -2.20 -14.54 -6.97
CA GLY A 45 -0.85 -15.09 -6.94
C GLY A 45 0.07 -14.55 -8.03
N SER A 46 -0.41 -13.70 -8.93
CA SER A 46 0.44 -13.13 -9.97
C SER A 46 1.41 -12.10 -9.39
N LEU A 47 2.62 -12.07 -9.95
CA LEU A 47 3.66 -11.12 -9.59
C LEU A 47 3.76 -10.07 -10.70
N VAL A 48 3.72 -8.79 -10.32
CA VAL A 48 3.85 -7.68 -11.27
C VAL A 48 4.99 -6.76 -10.84
N ASP A 49 5.63 -6.13 -11.82
CA ASP A 49 6.61 -5.09 -11.58
C ASP A 49 5.94 -3.72 -11.43
N ARG A 50 6.74 -2.67 -11.27
CA ARG A 50 6.23 -1.31 -11.12
C ARG A 50 5.34 -0.90 -12.30
N ALA A 51 5.79 -1.14 -13.53
CA ALA A 51 5.03 -0.78 -14.73
C ALA A 51 3.69 -1.51 -14.79
N GLY A 52 3.69 -2.80 -14.48
CA GLY A 52 2.47 -3.61 -14.44
C GLY A 52 1.50 -3.14 -13.36
N PHE A 53 2.01 -2.79 -12.19
CA PHE A 53 1.20 -2.26 -11.11
C PHE A 53 0.56 -0.92 -11.49
N LEU A 54 1.35 0.01 -12.06
CA LEU A 54 0.84 1.31 -12.47
C LEU A 54 -0.24 1.18 -13.56
N ALA A 55 -0.03 0.27 -14.52
CA ALA A 55 -1.02 0.00 -15.56
C ALA A 55 -2.34 -0.52 -14.97
N ARG A 56 -2.25 -1.38 -13.94
CA ARG A 56 -3.42 -1.91 -13.26
C ARG A 56 -4.17 -0.82 -12.49
N ILE A 57 -3.45 0.04 -11.77
CA ILE A 57 -4.05 1.14 -11.01
C ILE A 57 -4.77 2.12 -11.93
N ALA A 58 -4.27 2.32 -13.14
CA ALA A 58 -4.89 3.23 -14.11
C ALA A 58 -6.28 2.77 -14.55
N LYS A 59 -6.61 1.49 -14.38
CA LYS A 59 -7.93 0.96 -14.74
C LYS A 59 -8.95 1.36 -13.68
N PRO A 60 -10.11 1.90 -14.08
CA PRO A 60 -11.15 2.23 -13.11
C PRO A 60 -11.72 0.97 -12.45
N HIS A 61 -12.20 1.15 -11.23
CA HIS A 61 -12.91 0.11 -10.49
C HIS A 61 -14.12 0.73 -9.80
N SER A 62 -15.01 -0.11 -9.30
CA SER A 62 -16.26 0.34 -8.69
C SER A 62 -16.34 0.12 -7.18
N ASN A 63 -15.32 -0.46 -6.57
CA ASN A 63 -15.24 -0.59 -5.12
C ASN A 63 -14.84 0.77 -4.50
N SER A 64 -15.34 1.05 -3.31
CA SER A 64 -15.16 2.33 -2.64
C SER A 64 -14.91 2.16 -1.15
N ASN A 65 -14.74 3.27 -0.46
CA ASN A 65 -14.62 3.31 1.00
C ASN A 65 -13.50 2.39 1.51
N TYR A 66 -12.31 2.53 0.94
CA TYR A 66 -11.14 1.76 1.35
C TYR A 66 -10.74 2.18 2.76
N ARG A 67 -10.56 1.21 3.65
CA ARG A 67 -10.19 1.46 5.04
C ARG A 67 -9.33 0.34 5.61
N THR A 68 -8.55 0.68 6.62
CA THR A 68 -7.65 -0.25 7.30
C THR A 68 -7.94 -0.22 8.79
N PRO A 69 -8.89 -1.06 9.28
CA PRO A 69 -9.26 -1.06 10.70
C PRO A 69 -8.15 -1.54 11.63
N GLU A 70 -7.12 -2.19 11.10
CA GLU A 70 -6.01 -2.72 11.89
C GLU A 70 -4.71 -2.51 11.11
N VAL A 71 -3.73 -1.85 11.72
CA VAL A 71 -2.42 -1.57 11.11
C VAL A 71 -1.33 -1.82 12.13
N HIS A 72 -0.33 -2.62 11.75
CA HIS A 72 0.89 -2.86 12.54
C HIS A 72 2.11 -2.52 11.70
N ILE A 73 2.99 -1.70 12.26
CA ILE A 73 4.21 -1.26 11.58
C ILE A 73 5.41 -1.84 12.32
N GLN A 74 6.26 -2.57 11.60
CA GLN A 74 7.56 -3.05 12.11
C GLN A 74 8.67 -2.23 11.49
N LEU A 75 9.57 -1.72 12.34
CA LEU A 75 10.76 -1.02 11.88
C LEU A 75 11.96 -1.95 11.98
N VAL A 76 12.69 -2.11 10.90
CA VAL A 76 13.90 -2.95 10.82
C VAL A 76 14.98 -2.11 10.13
N GLY A 77 15.70 -1.28 10.90
CA GLY A 77 16.67 -0.34 10.33
C GLY A 77 16.00 0.64 9.38
N ASP A 78 16.46 0.68 8.15
CA ASP A 78 15.92 1.55 7.10
C ASP A 78 14.79 0.90 6.31
N VAL A 79 14.17 -0.14 6.87
CA VAL A 79 13.05 -0.86 6.27
C VAL A 79 11.87 -0.86 7.23
N ALA A 80 10.68 -0.69 6.69
CA ALA A 80 9.45 -0.79 7.46
C ALA A 80 8.50 -1.78 6.77
N LEU A 81 7.89 -2.65 7.58
CA LEU A 81 6.86 -3.56 7.11
C LEU A 81 5.53 -3.07 7.68
N ILE A 82 4.57 -2.80 6.81
CA ILE A 82 3.22 -2.41 7.23
C ILE A 82 2.29 -3.59 7.00
N HIS A 83 1.79 -4.15 8.09
CA HIS A 83 0.84 -5.25 8.07
C HIS A 83 -0.53 -4.69 8.38
N ALA A 84 -1.50 -4.89 7.49
CA ALA A 84 -2.80 -4.27 7.68
C ALA A 84 -3.93 -5.18 7.26
N ARG A 85 -5.05 -5.01 7.93
CA ARG A 85 -6.32 -5.53 7.47
C ARG A 85 -6.97 -4.48 6.58
N PHE A 86 -7.50 -4.94 5.45
CA PHE A 86 -8.12 -4.07 4.45
C PHE A 86 -9.61 -4.38 4.36
N GLU A 87 -10.41 -3.33 4.21
CA GLU A 87 -11.84 -3.46 3.91
C GLU A 87 -12.22 -2.45 2.83
N ASP A 88 -13.14 -2.85 1.97
CA ASP A 88 -13.76 -1.95 1.00
C ASP A 88 -15.26 -2.23 0.90
N THR A 89 -15.97 -1.40 0.17
CA THR A 89 -17.38 -1.57 -0.10
C THR A 89 -17.56 -1.87 -1.59
N LYS A 90 -18.22 -2.99 -1.88
CA LYS A 90 -18.53 -3.41 -3.25
C LYS A 90 -19.74 -2.66 -3.78
N PRO A 91 -19.96 -2.61 -5.11
CA PRO A 91 -21.10 -1.91 -5.70
C PRO A 91 -22.46 -2.36 -5.16
N ASP A 92 -22.58 -3.62 -4.74
CA ASP A 92 -23.82 -4.16 -4.16
C ASP A 92 -23.96 -3.87 -2.65
N GLY A 93 -23.04 -3.10 -2.08
CA GLY A 93 -23.06 -2.72 -0.66
C GLY A 93 -22.37 -3.70 0.27
N ARG A 94 -21.96 -4.88 -0.21
CA ARG A 94 -21.26 -5.85 0.63
C ARG A 94 -19.84 -5.38 0.96
N THR A 95 -19.35 -5.79 2.12
CA THR A 95 -17.97 -5.49 2.54
C THR A 95 -17.02 -6.52 1.94
N GLY A 96 -15.99 -6.04 1.26
CA GLY A 96 -14.85 -6.86 0.87
C GLY A 96 -13.78 -6.78 1.94
N THR A 97 -13.04 -7.88 2.14
CA THR A 97 -11.98 -7.92 3.15
C THR A 97 -10.70 -8.48 2.54
N GLY A 98 -9.59 -8.16 3.18
CA GLY A 98 -8.28 -8.67 2.76
C GLY A 98 -7.21 -8.30 3.77
N ARG A 99 -6.00 -8.74 3.49
CA ARG A 99 -4.81 -8.35 4.23
C ARG A 99 -3.72 -7.98 3.26
N TYR A 100 -2.89 -7.00 3.67
CA TYR A 100 -1.71 -6.68 2.88
C TYR A 100 -0.49 -6.49 3.78
N THR A 101 0.67 -6.71 3.16
CA THR A 101 1.96 -6.37 3.74
C THR A 101 2.68 -5.51 2.71
N ASP A 102 2.96 -4.27 3.07
CA ASP A 102 3.75 -3.36 2.25
C ASP A 102 5.12 -3.19 2.88
N ILE A 103 6.14 -3.21 2.05
CA ILE A 103 7.53 -3.03 2.49
C ILE A 103 8.02 -1.70 1.95
N TRP A 104 8.41 -0.82 2.89
CA TRP A 104 8.95 0.50 2.59
C TRP A 104 10.43 0.52 2.96
N ALA A 105 11.25 1.12 2.12
CA ALA A 105 12.67 1.29 2.37
C ALA A 105 13.02 2.79 2.36
N ARG A 106 13.84 3.20 3.33
CA ARG A 106 14.35 4.58 3.35
C ARG A 106 15.64 4.62 2.55
N ARG A 107 15.59 5.32 1.42
CA ARG A 107 16.72 5.49 0.51
C ARG A 107 16.96 6.99 0.34
N ASP A 108 18.19 7.43 0.65
CA ASP A 108 18.57 8.86 0.58
C ASP A 108 17.61 9.75 1.38
N GLY A 109 17.25 9.30 2.58
CA GLY A 109 16.37 10.05 3.49
C GLY A 109 14.89 10.03 3.11
N ARG A 110 14.50 9.28 2.08
CA ARG A 110 13.13 9.22 1.59
C ARG A 110 12.58 7.81 1.64
N TRP A 111 11.37 7.66 2.16
CA TRP A 111 10.68 6.38 2.17
C TRP A 111 10.02 6.10 0.82
N LEU A 112 10.38 4.94 0.22
CA LEU A 112 9.78 4.47 -1.03
C LEU A 112 9.23 3.07 -0.80
N CYS A 113 8.07 2.77 -1.37
CA CYS A 113 7.51 1.42 -1.31
C CYS A 113 8.26 0.53 -2.30
N VAL A 114 8.84 -0.55 -1.80
CA VAL A 114 9.64 -1.47 -2.63
C VAL A 114 8.90 -2.75 -2.94
N SER A 115 7.90 -3.11 -2.15
CA SER A 115 7.15 -4.35 -2.38
C SER A 115 5.80 -4.29 -1.68
N ALA A 116 4.85 -5.05 -2.21
CA ALA A 116 3.53 -5.21 -1.61
C ALA A 116 3.00 -6.61 -1.90
N HIS A 117 2.24 -7.14 -0.95
CA HIS A 117 1.56 -8.41 -1.09
C HIS A 117 0.13 -8.23 -0.58
N PHE A 118 -0.85 -8.51 -1.42
CA PHE A 118 -2.26 -8.36 -1.08
C PHE A 118 -2.97 -9.71 -1.22
N THR A 119 -3.74 -10.09 -0.20
CA THR A 119 -4.57 -11.30 -0.19
C THR A 119 -6.01 -10.90 0.10
N ARG A 120 -6.95 -11.42 -0.68
CA ARG A 120 -8.37 -11.30 -0.38
C ARG A 120 -8.80 -12.43 0.57
N CYS A 121 -9.61 -12.07 1.52
CA CYS A 121 -10.12 -13.02 2.50
C CYS A 121 -11.59 -13.37 2.26
#